data_f0b3803a54618398a3a1bd89ea65958e
#
_entry.id   f0b3803a54618398a3a1bd89ea65958e
#
_cell.length_a   1.000
_cell.length_b   1.000
_cell.length_c   1.000
_cell.angle_alpha   90.00
_cell.angle_beta   90.00
_cell.angle_gamma   90.00
#
_symmetry.space_group_name_H-M   'P 1'
#
loop_
_entity.id
_entity.type
_entity.pdbx_description
1 polymer ?
#
loop_
_entity_poly.entity_id
_entity_poly.type
_entity_poly.pdbx_seq_one_letter_code
_entity_poly.pdbx_strand_id
1 'polypeptide(L)'
;MARNDNITIRRVIMSWEEEYKKKLVTPEQAVSVIKSGDRVCFVQGNEPQALGLALAGRLGEVENVLLSLRTPGRDFGWYDSVFEMSFKIEVGFPLPIVRQIIAERRADLAIGGLGFIFSEEERGPADVVMVELSPPDSHGYCSFGASVWTKKTEIRNAKIVLAEINKNLIRTYGDNFIHVSEIDYFVEHTPSGKQPGGTDLLGRKDVQPGEAEKEIARLVSTLVRDGDTLQVGVGATSEWCCVLGTFDNKVDLGWHSETTPRGIIPLIRKGVINGSRKNFNTNKAIATACGGGTREDMDFVTMNPAFELHSAEYCLDVRNIAKNDNMVCINSAVSVDFAGQIAAESIGPRVISGAGGQTSFAIGSFLSKGGRSITVLTSTAGSGEKRLSRITPLLAEGTIVTVPRTISDYVVTEYGIAHIKGKTQRQRALDLIAIAHPDFRAGLKKEAEKLYWP
;
A
#
# COMPACT_ATOMS: atom_id res chain seq x y z
N MET A 1 14.27 -8.70 70.22
CA MET A 1 14.64 -7.59 69.34
C MET A 1 15.06 -8.18 67.99
N ALA A 2 14.19 -8.25 67.03
CA ALA A 2 14.51 -8.66 65.67
C ALA A 2 14.51 -7.39 64.81
N ARG A 3 15.66 -7.06 64.22
CA ARG A 3 15.80 -5.97 63.24
C ARG A 3 15.15 -6.43 61.92
N ASN A 4 14.05 -5.78 61.54
CA ASN A 4 13.52 -5.84 60.19
C ASN A 4 14.42 -4.95 59.30
N ASP A 5 15.33 -5.54 58.57
CA ASP A 5 16.04 -4.88 57.46
C ASP A 5 15.10 -4.90 56.23
N ASN A 6 14.24 -3.89 56.12
CA ASN A 6 13.50 -3.60 54.92
C ASN A 6 14.51 -3.11 53.85
N ILE A 7 15.07 -4.03 53.05
CA ILE A 7 15.79 -3.69 51.84
C ILE A 7 14.76 -3.20 50.81
N THR A 8 14.51 -1.89 50.80
CA THR A 8 13.77 -1.24 49.73
C THR A 8 14.64 -1.27 48.47
N ILE A 9 14.46 -2.24 47.63
CA ILE A 9 15.05 -2.23 46.27
C ILE A 9 14.41 -1.04 45.53
N ARG A 10 15.11 0.10 45.58
CA ARG A 10 14.78 1.20 44.65
C ARG A 10 15.03 0.67 43.24
N ARG A 11 13.97 0.38 42.50
CA ARG A 11 14.05 0.24 41.03
C ARG A 11 14.64 1.57 40.54
N VAL A 12 15.89 1.55 40.11
CA VAL A 12 16.48 2.67 39.37
C VAL A 12 15.67 2.73 38.09
N ILE A 13 14.80 3.73 37.96
CA ILE A 13 14.06 3.98 36.74
C ILE A 13 15.09 4.56 35.77
N MET A 14 15.55 3.79 34.82
CA MET A 14 16.45 4.21 33.75
C MET A 14 15.74 5.27 32.90
N SER A 15 16.44 6.37 32.56
CA SER A 15 15.89 7.35 31.64
C SER A 15 15.77 6.73 30.22
N TRP A 16 14.92 7.28 29.37
CA TRP A 16 14.78 6.76 28.00
C TRP A 16 16.09 6.94 27.20
N GLU A 17 16.89 7.98 27.48
CA GLU A 17 18.20 8.22 26.86
C GLU A 17 19.23 7.14 27.25
N GLU A 18 19.23 6.72 28.51
CA GLU A 18 20.09 5.63 29.00
C GLU A 18 19.65 4.30 28.38
N GLU A 19 18.35 4.06 28.31
CA GLU A 19 17.76 2.87 27.68
C GLU A 19 18.12 2.81 26.19
N TYR A 20 17.94 3.91 25.45
CA TYR A 20 18.30 4.00 24.03
C TYR A 20 19.78 3.72 23.80
N LYS A 21 20.66 4.37 24.57
CA LYS A 21 22.13 4.15 24.45
C LYS A 21 22.53 2.71 24.74
N LYS A 22 21.91 2.07 25.73
CA LYS A 22 22.17 0.66 26.07
C LYS A 22 21.74 -0.30 24.97
N LYS A 23 20.66 0.02 24.26
CA LYS A 23 20.11 -0.80 23.15
C LYS A 23 20.78 -0.53 21.80
N LEU A 24 21.62 0.51 21.69
CA LEU A 24 22.33 0.84 20.46
C LEU A 24 23.54 -0.09 20.28
N VAL A 25 23.51 -0.85 19.18
CA VAL A 25 24.51 -1.88 18.85
C VAL A 25 24.90 -1.81 17.37
N THR A 26 25.88 -2.64 16.93
CA THR A 26 26.18 -2.77 15.51
C THR A 26 25.11 -3.59 14.79
N PRO A 27 24.94 -3.45 13.46
CA PRO A 27 24.01 -4.27 12.70
C PRO A 27 24.26 -5.79 12.86
N GLU A 28 25.52 -6.20 12.89
CA GLU A 28 25.93 -7.61 13.07
C GLU A 28 25.52 -8.12 14.45
N GLN A 29 25.72 -7.31 15.51
CA GLN A 29 25.28 -7.65 16.85
C GLN A 29 23.76 -7.78 16.92
N ALA A 30 23.02 -6.84 16.30
CA ALA A 30 21.57 -6.91 16.26
C ALA A 30 21.05 -8.17 15.60
N VAL A 31 21.55 -8.51 14.40
CA VAL A 31 21.07 -9.69 13.65
C VAL A 31 21.58 -11.02 14.23
N SER A 32 22.54 -11.00 15.16
CA SER A 32 23.05 -12.24 15.81
C SER A 32 21.99 -12.95 16.65
N VAL A 33 20.91 -12.27 17.05
CA VAL A 33 19.80 -12.87 17.79
C VAL A 33 18.95 -13.82 16.93
N ILE A 34 19.03 -13.71 15.60
CA ILE A 34 18.25 -14.51 14.65
C ILE A 34 18.82 -15.92 14.59
N LYS A 35 17.96 -16.91 14.68
CA LYS A 35 18.31 -18.34 14.70
C LYS A 35 17.74 -19.03 13.47
N SER A 36 18.30 -20.19 13.15
CA SER A 36 17.75 -21.08 12.13
C SER A 36 16.29 -21.42 12.43
N GLY A 37 15.45 -21.33 11.39
CA GLY A 37 14.01 -21.56 11.49
C GLY A 37 13.18 -20.36 11.99
N ASP A 38 13.79 -19.23 12.38
CA ASP A 38 13.06 -18.04 12.79
C ASP A 38 12.26 -17.41 11.63
N ARG A 39 11.14 -16.79 11.96
CA ARG A 39 10.41 -15.89 11.05
C ARG A 39 10.82 -14.44 11.30
N VAL A 40 11.49 -13.85 10.32
CA VAL A 40 11.94 -12.46 10.32
C VAL A 40 11.03 -11.63 9.43
N CYS A 41 10.32 -10.66 10.01
CA CYS A 41 9.41 -9.80 9.29
C CYS A 41 10.06 -8.44 8.98
N PHE A 42 10.13 -8.10 7.69
CA PHE A 42 10.41 -6.76 7.21
C PHE A 42 9.07 -6.03 7.02
N VAL A 43 8.79 -5.09 7.92
CA VAL A 43 7.52 -4.36 7.92
C VAL A 43 7.32 -3.57 6.64
N GLN A 44 6.07 -3.30 6.29
CA GLN A 44 5.75 -2.56 5.07
C GLN A 44 6.29 -1.13 5.07
N GLY A 45 6.85 -0.69 3.96
CA GLY A 45 7.47 0.61 3.77
C GLY A 45 8.96 0.49 3.46
N ASN A 46 9.79 1.35 4.07
CA ASN A 46 11.24 1.27 3.86
C ASN A 46 11.80 0.05 4.59
N GLU A 47 12.51 -0.81 3.85
CA GLU A 47 13.26 -1.91 4.44
C GLU A 47 14.55 -1.39 5.06
N PRO A 48 14.87 -1.73 6.32
CA PRO A 48 16.11 -1.30 7.00
C PRO A 48 17.35 -1.78 6.25
N GLN A 49 18.18 -0.84 5.79
CA GLN A 49 19.32 -1.13 4.91
C GLN A 49 20.46 -1.84 5.63
N ALA A 50 20.87 -1.31 6.79
CA ALA A 50 21.98 -1.87 7.55
C ALA A 50 21.63 -3.26 8.09
N LEU A 51 20.42 -3.42 8.63
CA LEU A 51 19.92 -4.70 9.14
C LEU A 51 19.79 -5.74 8.03
N GLY A 52 19.26 -5.36 6.85
CA GLY A 52 19.12 -6.25 5.71
C GLY A 52 20.47 -6.75 5.18
N LEU A 53 21.46 -5.86 5.05
CA LEU A 53 22.82 -6.22 4.63
C LEU A 53 23.50 -7.13 5.66
N ALA A 54 23.39 -6.81 6.95
CA ALA A 54 23.98 -7.63 8.03
C ALA A 54 23.34 -9.02 8.08
N LEU A 55 22.01 -9.13 7.88
CA LEU A 55 21.33 -10.44 7.82
C LEU A 55 21.77 -11.24 6.59
N ALA A 56 21.88 -10.61 5.42
CA ALA A 56 22.37 -11.27 4.22
C ALA A 56 23.81 -11.79 4.39
N GLY A 57 24.65 -11.08 5.17
CA GLY A 57 26.00 -11.50 5.55
C GLY A 57 26.06 -12.79 6.34
N ARG A 58 24.94 -13.25 6.92
CA ARG A 58 24.85 -14.54 7.66
C ARG A 58 24.53 -15.73 6.77
N LEU A 59 24.74 -15.61 5.45
CA LEU A 59 24.68 -16.72 4.51
C LEU A 59 25.53 -17.90 4.99
N GLY A 60 24.92 -19.08 5.11
CA GLY A 60 25.58 -20.31 5.59
C GLY A 60 25.76 -20.42 7.10
N GLU A 61 25.48 -19.35 7.87
CA GLU A 61 25.48 -19.40 9.35
C GLU A 61 24.11 -19.80 9.92
N VAL A 62 23.04 -19.50 9.18
CA VAL A 62 21.66 -19.84 9.55
C VAL A 62 21.00 -20.63 8.43
N GLU A 63 20.01 -21.44 8.78
CA GLU A 63 19.26 -22.28 7.86
C GLU A 63 17.76 -22.07 8.04
N ASN A 64 17.02 -22.10 6.91
CA ASN A 64 15.57 -22.06 6.88
C ASN A 64 14.94 -20.86 7.62
N VAL A 65 15.60 -19.70 7.65
CA VAL A 65 15.03 -18.46 8.15
C VAL A 65 13.97 -17.99 7.17
N LEU A 66 12.72 -17.81 7.63
CA LEU A 66 11.63 -17.30 6.79
C LEU A 66 11.65 -15.78 6.77
N LEU A 67 12.03 -15.19 5.64
CA LEU A 67 11.97 -13.76 5.40
C LEU A 67 10.54 -13.38 4.95
N SER A 68 9.77 -12.78 5.84
CA SER A 68 8.43 -12.26 5.54
C SER A 68 8.54 -10.81 5.09
N LEU A 69 8.61 -10.60 3.77
CA LEU A 69 8.82 -9.30 3.13
C LEU A 69 7.47 -8.68 2.76
N ARG A 70 7.03 -7.66 3.48
CA ARG A 70 5.70 -7.06 3.25
C ARG A 70 5.62 -6.33 1.91
N THR A 71 6.62 -5.52 1.59
CA THR A 71 6.70 -4.79 0.32
C THR A 71 8.16 -4.73 -0.11
N PRO A 72 8.68 -5.82 -0.67
CA PRO A 72 10.10 -5.95 -1.00
C PRO A 72 10.51 -4.93 -2.05
N GLY A 73 11.34 -4.00 -1.66
CA GLY A 73 11.79 -2.90 -2.50
C GLY A 73 13.30 -2.85 -2.68
N ARG A 74 14.06 -3.63 -1.93
CA ARG A 74 15.54 -3.68 -1.98
C ARG A 74 16.02 -5.09 -2.29
N ASP A 75 17.16 -5.17 -2.95
CA ASP A 75 17.87 -6.42 -3.14
C ASP A 75 19.10 -6.42 -2.22
N PHE A 76 19.08 -7.32 -1.23
CA PHE A 76 20.20 -7.54 -0.33
C PHE A 76 21.04 -8.77 -0.76
N GLY A 77 20.73 -9.36 -1.92
CA GLY A 77 21.38 -10.55 -2.46
C GLY A 77 20.55 -11.82 -2.28
N TRP A 78 19.66 -11.90 -1.31
CA TRP A 78 18.91 -13.12 -0.96
C TRP A 78 17.92 -13.63 -2.01
N TYR A 79 17.73 -12.89 -3.12
CA TYR A 79 16.96 -13.39 -4.27
C TYR A 79 17.78 -14.34 -5.17
N ASP A 80 19.09 -14.42 -4.99
CA ASP A 80 19.93 -15.41 -5.65
C ASP A 80 19.71 -16.81 -5.04
N SER A 81 19.78 -17.84 -5.88
CA SER A 81 19.55 -19.24 -5.48
C SER A 81 20.56 -19.75 -4.45
N VAL A 82 21.74 -19.16 -4.35
CA VAL A 82 22.76 -19.55 -3.34
C VAL A 82 22.24 -19.34 -1.91
N PHE A 83 21.27 -18.45 -1.69
CA PHE A 83 20.70 -18.17 -0.38
C PHE A 83 19.58 -19.12 0.04
N GLU A 84 19.08 -19.99 -0.83
CA GLU A 84 17.87 -20.80 -0.58
C GLU A 84 17.96 -21.76 0.62
N MET A 85 19.17 -22.17 1.00
CA MET A 85 19.35 -23.00 2.20
C MET A 85 19.23 -22.16 3.47
N SER A 86 19.73 -20.92 3.43
CA SER A 86 19.68 -20.03 4.58
C SER A 86 18.33 -19.32 4.71
N PHE A 87 17.74 -18.85 3.60
CA PHE A 87 16.55 -18.04 3.62
C PHE A 87 15.43 -18.61 2.73
N LYS A 88 14.23 -18.64 3.29
CA LYS A 88 12.97 -18.85 2.56
C LYS A 88 12.25 -17.52 2.44
N ILE A 89 11.62 -17.25 1.31
CA ILE A 89 11.02 -15.93 1.04
C ILE A 89 9.52 -16.04 0.95
N GLU A 90 8.85 -15.18 1.70
CA GLU A 90 7.42 -14.95 1.64
C GLU A 90 7.17 -13.47 1.36
N VAL A 91 6.28 -13.17 0.40
CA VAL A 91 6.03 -11.82 -0.10
C VAL A 91 4.58 -11.42 0.16
N GLY A 92 4.37 -10.28 0.80
CA GLY A 92 3.02 -9.72 1.01
C GLY A 92 2.49 -8.99 -0.22
N PHE A 93 3.29 -8.09 -0.81
CA PHE A 93 2.92 -7.33 -2.01
C PHE A 93 4.03 -7.46 -3.07
N PRO A 94 3.80 -8.18 -4.17
CA PRO A 94 4.83 -8.53 -5.14
C PRO A 94 5.21 -7.35 -6.05
N LEU A 95 6.22 -6.60 -5.65
CA LEU A 95 6.85 -5.57 -6.49
C LEU A 95 7.64 -6.22 -7.64
N PRO A 96 8.00 -5.47 -8.71
CA PRO A 96 8.69 -6.01 -9.88
C PRO A 96 9.92 -6.85 -9.56
N ILE A 97 10.69 -6.48 -8.52
CA ILE A 97 11.93 -7.14 -8.13
C ILE A 97 11.76 -8.62 -7.73
N VAL A 98 10.60 -9.01 -7.21
CA VAL A 98 10.34 -10.38 -6.73
C VAL A 98 9.46 -11.21 -7.66
N ARG A 99 8.94 -10.62 -8.74
CA ARG A 99 8.00 -11.33 -9.64
C ARG A 99 8.63 -12.55 -10.30
N GLN A 100 9.94 -12.49 -10.58
CA GLN A 100 10.66 -13.60 -11.18
C GLN A 100 10.75 -14.78 -10.22
N ILE A 101 11.21 -14.58 -8.97
CA ILE A 101 11.36 -15.67 -7.99
C ILE A 101 10.01 -16.28 -7.60
N ILE A 102 8.91 -15.50 -7.64
CA ILE A 102 7.55 -16.02 -7.47
C ILE A 102 7.18 -16.92 -8.65
N ALA A 103 7.44 -16.49 -9.88
CA ALA A 103 7.17 -17.28 -11.08
C ALA A 103 8.02 -18.58 -11.12
N GLU A 104 9.22 -18.55 -10.57
CA GLU A 104 10.13 -19.68 -10.39
C GLU A 104 9.75 -20.58 -9.20
N ARG A 105 8.71 -20.22 -8.41
CA ARG A 105 8.29 -20.92 -7.19
C ARG A 105 9.34 -20.95 -6.07
N ARG A 106 10.23 -19.99 -6.05
CA ARG A 106 11.27 -19.78 -5.03
C ARG A 106 10.84 -18.82 -3.92
N ALA A 107 9.71 -18.17 -4.08
CA ALA A 107 9.04 -17.37 -3.06
C ALA A 107 7.55 -17.71 -3.04
N ASP A 108 6.95 -17.65 -1.85
CA ASP A 108 5.53 -17.84 -1.65
C ASP A 108 4.82 -16.48 -1.47
N LEU A 109 3.51 -16.45 -1.69
CA LEU A 109 2.68 -15.26 -1.50
C LEU A 109 1.91 -15.37 -0.19
N ALA A 110 2.12 -14.41 0.69
CA ALA A 110 1.25 -14.21 1.84
C ALA A 110 -0.04 -13.54 1.39
N ILE A 111 -1.12 -14.31 1.32
CA ILE A 111 -2.42 -13.80 0.94
C ILE A 111 -3.05 -13.10 2.15
N GLY A 112 -3.15 -11.79 2.08
CA GLY A 112 -3.83 -10.98 3.08
C GLY A 112 -4.06 -9.59 2.51
N GLY A 113 -5.30 -9.11 2.50
CA GLY A 113 -5.60 -7.72 2.15
C GLY A 113 -5.10 -6.80 3.27
N LEU A 114 -4.53 -5.65 2.94
CA LEU A 114 -4.04 -4.67 3.92
C LEU A 114 -5.11 -4.17 4.90
N GLY A 115 -6.39 -4.30 4.54
CA GLY A 115 -7.52 -3.98 5.42
C GLY A 115 -8.09 -5.17 6.22
N PHE A 116 -7.54 -6.39 6.03
CA PHE A 116 -7.98 -7.61 6.68
C PHE A 116 -6.82 -8.23 7.46
N ILE A 117 -6.46 -7.60 8.55
CA ILE A 117 -5.25 -7.88 9.36
C ILE A 117 -5.38 -9.13 10.20
N PHE A 118 -6.56 -9.72 10.26
CA PHE A 118 -6.80 -10.98 10.99
C PHE A 118 -5.78 -12.07 10.67
N SER A 119 -5.17 -12.04 9.48
CA SER A 119 -4.13 -12.99 9.09
C SER A 119 -2.85 -12.90 9.94
N GLU A 120 -2.50 -11.76 10.52
CA GLU A 120 -1.29 -11.62 11.33
C GLU A 120 -1.46 -12.22 12.73
N GLU A 121 -2.61 -12.00 13.35
CA GLU A 121 -2.96 -12.63 14.64
C GLU A 121 -3.04 -14.15 14.48
N GLU A 122 -3.64 -14.65 13.39
CA GLU A 122 -3.75 -16.07 13.09
C GLU A 122 -2.40 -16.74 12.78
N ARG A 123 -1.45 -16.01 12.21
CA ARG A 123 -0.10 -16.52 11.89
C ARG A 123 0.81 -16.59 13.11
N GLY A 124 0.40 -16.01 14.22
CA GLY A 124 1.19 -15.90 15.45
C GLY A 124 2.32 -14.87 15.36
N PRO A 125 3.05 -14.62 16.44
CA PRO A 125 4.09 -13.63 16.53
C PRO A 125 5.26 -13.92 15.58
N ALA A 126 5.84 -12.88 14.96
CA ALA A 126 7.16 -12.99 14.33
C ALA A 126 8.24 -13.22 15.41
N ASP A 127 9.27 -14.00 15.10
CA ASP A 127 10.40 -14.15 16.00
C ASP A 127 11.19 -12.83 16.05
N VAL A 128 11.40 -12.19 14.90
CA VAL A 128 12.07 -10.91 14.79
C VAL A 128 11.32 -9.99 13.83
N VAL A 129 11.11 -8.74 14.24
CA VAL A 129 10.64 -7.67 13.36
C VAL A 129 11.76 -6.68 13.12
N MET A 130 11.95 -6.29 11.86
CA MET A 130 12.88 -5.25 11.43
C MET A 130 12.14 -4.02 10.94
N VAL A 131 12.48 -2.84 11.46
CA VAL A 131 11.81 -1.57 11.15
C VAL A 131 12.80 -0.43 11.01
N GLU A 132 12.52 0.54 10.14
CA GLU A 132 13.23 1.82 10.07
C GLU A 132 12.44 2.87 10.85
N LEU A 133 13.11 3.63 11.74
CA LEU A 133 12.54 4.64 12.61
C LEU A 133 13.34 5.95 12.57
N SER A 134 12.69 7.08 12.88
CA SER A 134 13.42 8.33 13.15
C SER A 134 14.19 8.24 14.47
N PRO A 135 15.19 9.12 14.71
CA PRO A 135 15.72 9.30 16.07
C PRO A 135 14.61 9.60 17.08
N PRO A 136 14.76 9.22 18.35
CA PRO A 136 13.82 9.58 19.40
C PRO A 136 13.76 11.11 19.59
N ASP A 137 12.58 11.62 19.93
CA ASP A 137 12.39 13.01 20.34
C ASP A 137 12.74 13.23 21.83
N SER A 138 12.49 14.44 22.34
CA SER A 138 12.72 14.80 23.74
C SER A 138 11.93 13.97 24.76
N HIS A 139 11.00 13.14 24.30
CA HIS A 139 10.17 12.27 25.15
C HIS A 139 10.42 10.79 24.89
N GLY A 140 11.42 10.42 24.09
CA GLY A 140 11.78 9.05 23.78
C GLY A 140 10.91 8.40 22.66
N TYR A 141 10.14 9.19 21.91
CA TYR A 141 9.33 8.66 20.81
C TYR A 141 10.05 8.75 19.47
N CYS A 142 10.09 7.64 18.74
CA CYS A 142 10.51 7.54 17.36
C CYS A 142 9.29 7.60 16.42
N SER A 143 9.47 8.13 15.21
CA SER A 143 8.43 8.14 14.16
C SER A 143 8.70 7.04 13.13
N PHE A 144 7.64 6.45 12.60
CA PHE A 144 7.71 5.53 11.45
C PHE A 144 7.96 6.26 10.11
N GLY A 145 8.13 7.58 10.14
CA GLY A 145 8.36 8.36 8.93
C GLY A 145 7.10 8.60 8.10
N ALA A 146 7.24 8.45 6.79
CA ALA A 146 6.17 8.71 5.84
C ALA A 146 5.13 7.57 5.73
N SER A 147 5.20 6.52 6.56
CA SER A 147 4.28 5.39 6.47
C SER A 147 4.12 4.63 7.77
N VAL A 148 2.89 4.37 8.16
CA VAL A 148 2.54 3.61 9.37
C VAL A 148 2.23 2.16 9.04
N TRP A 149 1.38 1.91 8.08
CA TRP A 149 0.90 0.57 7.67
C TRP A 149 0.43 -0.26 8.87
N THR A 150 0.94 -1.49 8.98
CA THR A 150 0.69 -2.44 10.09
C THR A 150 1.84 -2.47 11.11
N LYS A 151 2.83 -1.58 10.97
CA LYS A 151 4.10 -1.63 11.71
C LYS A 151 3.93 -1.76 13.21
N LYS A 152 3.01 -0.98 13.80
CA LYS A 152 2.80 -0.96 15.24
C LYS A 152 2.24 -2.29 15.76
N THR A 153 1.29 -2.87 15.03
CA THR A 153 0.72 -4.18 15.34
C THR A 153 1.76 -5.28 15.20
N GLU A 154 2.56 -5.25 14.12
CA GLU A 154 3.63 -6.23 13.89
C GLU A 154 4.71 -6.14 14.99
N ILE A 155 5.14 -4.94 15.37
CA ILE A 155 6.11 -4.73 16.45
C ILE A 155 5.59 -5.28 17.78
N ARG A 156 4.36 -4.96 18.15
CA ARG A 156 3.78 -5.40 19.44
C ARG A 156 3.53 -6.89 19.52
N ASN A 157 3.39 -7.56 18.37
CA ASN A 157 3.25 -9.00 18.27
C ASN A 157 4.58 -9.73 18.06
N ALA A 158 5.71 -9.02 17.95
CA ALA A 158 7.02 -9.63 17.77
C ALA A 158 7.64 -10.11 19.09
N LYS A 159 8.50 -11.13 19.03
CA LYS A 159 9.32 -11.54 20.18
C LYS A 159 10.52 -10.62 20.37
N ILE A 160 11.12 -10.15 19.28
CA ILE A 160 12.29 -9.25 19.26
C ILE A 160 12.08 -8.20 18.18
N VAL A 161 12.41 -6.96 18.48
CA VAL A 161 12.28 -5.82 17.56
C VAL A 161 13.65 -5.17 17.33
N LEU A 162 14.09 -5.14 16.08
CA LEU A 162 15.32 -4.48 15.63
C LEU A 162 14.94 -3.23 14.85
N ALA A 163 15.43 -2.05 15.29
CA ALA A 163 15.14 -0.80 14.65
C ALA A 163 16.40 -0.13 14.08
N GLU A 164 16.35 0.27 12.81
CA GLU A 164 17.36 1.08 12.16
C GLU A 164 16.99 2.55 12.24
N ILE A 165 17.85 3.39 12.78
CA ILE A 165 17.59 4.81 13.07
C ILE A 165 18.04 5.69 11.91
N ASN A 166 17.06 6.21 11.16
CA ASN A 166 17.27 7.10 10.02
C ASN A 166 16.80 8.54 10.35
N LYS A 167 17.77 9.46 10.52
CA LYS A 167 17.51 10.87 10.81
C LYS A 167 16.82 11.66 9.69
N ASN A 168 16.71 11.08 8.51
CA ASN A 168 16.05 11.71 7.36
C ASN A 168 14.55 11.43 7.31
N LEU A 169 14.02 10.57 8.19
CA LEU A 169 12.58 10.30 8.24
C LEU A 169 11.82 11.51 8.76
N ILE A 170 10.70 11.81 8.10
CA ILE A 170 9.76 12.85 8.53
C ILE A 170 8.99 12.42 9.77
N ARG A 171 8.37 13.39 10.45
CA ARG A 171 7.45 13.16 11.57
C ARG A 171 6.07 13.69 11.18
N THR A 172 5.02 12.89 11.39
CA THR A 172 3.64 13.30 11.09
C THR A 172 2.76 13.11 12.31
N TYR A 173 1.63 13.79 12.34
CA TYR A 173 0.58 13.50 13.31
C TYR A 173 -0.14 12.17 13.00
N GLY A 174 -1.02 11.77 13.90
CA GLY A 174 -1.74 10.51 13.86
C GLY A 174 -1.06 9.43 14.72
N ASP A 175 -1.22 8.16 14.36
CA ASP A 175 -0.68 7.02 15.11
C ASP A 175 0.75 6.65 14.64
N ASN A 176 1.60 7.64 14.44
CA ASN A 176 2.90 7.52 13.78
C ASN A 176 4.11 7.51 14.74
N PHE A 177 3.91 7.11 16.00
CA PHE A 177 4.99 7.12 16.98
C PHE A 177 5.07 5.81 17.77
N ILE A 178 6.29 5.46 18.17
CA ILE A 178 6.60 4.33 19.05
C ILE A 178 7.68 4.76 20.05
N HIS A 179 7.54 4.34 21.31
CA HIS A 179 8.51 4.68 22.35
C HIS A 179 9.71 3.73 22.33
N VAL A 180 10.90 4.21 22.73
CA VAL A 180 12.15 3.42 22.76
C VAL A 180 12.06 2.17 23.62
N SER A 181 11.15 2.13 24.59
CA SER A 181 10.93 0.94 25.43
C SER A 181 10.28 -0.24 24.67
N GLU A 182 9.64 0.02 23.54
CA GLU A 182 9.00 -1.03 22.72
C GLU A 182 9.99 -1.66 21.70
N ILE A 183 11.26 -1.26 21.71
CA ILE A 183 12.33 -1.73 20.81
C ILE A 183 13.39 -2.46 21.62
N ASP A 184 13.91 -3.56 21.11
CA ASP A 184 14.96 -4.34 21.80
C ASP A 184 16.37 -3.88 21.43
N TYR A 185 16.63 -3.62 20.14
CA TYR A 185 17.92 -3.17 19.66
C TYR A 185 17.77 -2.06 18.62
N PHE A 186 18.66 -1.08 18.70
CA PHE A 186 18.80 0.00 17.73
C PHE A 186 20.13 -0.14 16.98
N VAL A 187 20.12 0.20 15.68
CA VAL A 187 21.31 0.32 14.87
C VAL A 187 21.31 1.63 14.12
N GLU A 188 22.48 2.15 13.76
CA GLU A 188 22.58 3.34 12.92
C GLU A 188 22.27 3.02 11.46
N HIS A 189 21.60 3.96 10.78
CA HIS A 189 21.24 3.82 9.38
C HIS A 189 22.45 3.82 8.45
N THR A 190 22.43 2.90 7.50
CA THR A 190 23.35 2.90 6.35
C THR A 190 22.62 3.46 5.12
N PRO A 191 23.08 4.59 4.53
CA PRO A 191 22.44 5.16 3.35
C PRO A 191 22.42 4.19 2.17
N SER A 192 21.24 4.02 1.55
CA SER A 192 21.07 3.16 0.37
C SER A 192 21.40 3.87 -0.95
N GLY A 193 21.77 5.15 -0.91
CA GLY A 193 21.94 6.00 -2.09
C GLY A 193 20.61 6.50 -2.70
N LYS A 194 19.47 6.13 -2.10
CA LYS A 194 18.14 6.62 -2.50
C LYS A 194 17.75 7.83 -1.68
N GLN A 195 16.89 8.69 -2.25
CA GLN A 195 16.46 9.93 -1.58
C GLN A 195 15.72 9.62 -0.26
N PRO A 196 16.01 10.36 0.82
CA PRO A 196 15.32 10.20 2.09
C PRO A 196 13.84 10.59 1.98
N GLY A 197 12.96 9.83 2.65
CA GLY A 197 11.55 10.18 2.84
C GLY A 197 10.63 9.91 1.66
N GLY A 198 11.14 9.39 0.56
CA GLY A 198 10.30 8.87 -0.52
C GLY A 198 10.06 7.38 -0.31
N THR A 199 8.81 6.94 -0.30
CA THR A 199 8.52 5.58 -0.70
C THR A 199 8.81 5.50 -2.20
N ASP A 200 10.08 5.35 -2.57
CA ASP A 200 10.40 4.91 -3.91
C ASP A 200 9.72 3.56 -4.09
N LEU A 201 8.61 3.56 -4.79
CA LEU A 201 8.06 2.35 -5.36
C LEU A 201 9.06 1.91 -6.41
N LEU A 202 10.04 1.13 -5.97
CA LEU A 202 11.16 0.68 -6.77
C LEU A 202 10.67 0.03 -8.05
N GLY A 203 11.25 0.43 -9.17
CA GLY A 203 10.92 -0.06 -10.50
C GLY A 203 9.88 0.75 -11.27
N ARG A 204 9.37 1.86 -10.76
CA ARG A 204 8.65 2.82 -11.61
C ARG A 204 9.65 3.57 -12.47
N LYS A 205 9.62 3.27 -13.76
CA LYS A 205 10.24 4.14 -14.78
C LYS A 205 9.49 5.47 -14.76
N ASP A 206 10.19 6.55 -14.99
CA ASP A 206 9.58 7.86 -15.23
C ASP A 206 8.88 7.83 -16.60
N VAL A 207 7.64 7.32 -16.59
CA VAL A 207 6.81 7.18 -17.79
C VAL A 207 5.92 8.41 -17.85
N GLN A 208 5.89 9.05 -19.02
CA GLN A 208 4.96 10.15 -19.26
C GLN A 208 3.57 9.59 -19.60
N PRO A 209 2.48 10.30 -19.22
CA PRO A 209 1.11 9.88 -19.56
C PRO A 209 0.90 9.98 -21.07
N GLY A 210 0.25 8.96 -21.62
CA GLY A 210 -0.23 8.97 -22.99
C GLY A 210 -1.57 9.73 -23.14
N GLU A 211 -2.06 9.83 -24.38
CA GLU A 211 -3.37 10.46 -24.65
C GLU A 211 -4.53 9.69 -24.00
N ALA A 212 -4.41 8.37 -23.87
CA ALA A 212 -5.40 7.55 -23.19
C ALA A 212 -5.55 7.94 -21.70
N GLU A 213 -4.44 8.10 -20.99
CA GLU A 213 -4.45 8.50 -19.58
C GLU A 213 -4.99 9.92 -19.40
N LYS A 214 -4.69 10.85 -20.30
CA LYS A 214 -5.23 12.23 -20.30
C LYS A 214 -6.74 12.23 -20.45
N GLU A 215 -7.26 11.44 -21.40
CA GLU A 215 -8.70 11.34 -21.63
C GLU A 215 -9.42 10.65 -20.46
N ILE A 216 -8.84 9.60 -19.89
CA ILE A 216 -9.35 8.95 -18.67
C ILE A 216 -9.43 9.97 -17.53
N ALA A 217 -8.37 10.75 -17.27
CA ALA A 217 -8.34 11.78 -16.24
C ALA A 217 -9.44 12.83 -16.44
N ARG A 218 -9.65 13.27 -17.69
CA ARG A 218 -10.74 14.20 -18.07
C ARG A 218 -12.13 13.60 -17.80
N LEU A 219 -12.34 12.34 -18.16
CA LEU A 219 -13.61 11.63 -17.93
C LEU A 219 -13.88 11.44 -16.43
N VAL A 220 -12.86 11.02 -15.66
CA VAL A 220 -12.96 10.87 -14.20
C VAL A 220 -13.33 12.19 -13.53
N SER A 221 -12.80 13.34 -14.00
CA SER A 221 -13.15 14.66 -13.46
C SER A 221 -14.65 14.94 -13.51
N THR A 222 -15.40 14.40 -14.48
CA THR A 222 -16.85 14.56 -14.57
C THR A 222 -17.63 13.76 -13.52
N LEU A 223 -17.00 12.74 -12.93
CA LEU A 223 -17.58 11.89 -11.90
C LEU A 223 -17.27 12.38 -10.48
N VAL A 224 -16.33 13.30 -10.31
CA VAL A 224 -15.97 13.91 -9.02
C VAL A 224 -16.72 15.21 -8.84
N ARG A 225 -17.23 15.46 -7.63
CA ARG A 225 -18.01 16.62 -7.24
C ARG A 225 -17.32 17.38 -6.10
N ASP A 226 -17.68 18.64 -5.94
CA ASP A 226 -17.23 19.43 -4.80
C ASP A 226 -17.68 18.80 -3.49
N GLY A 227 -16.76 18.73 -2.53
CA GLY A 227 -16.99 18.14 -1.23
C GLY A 227 -16.89 16.60 -1.18
N ASP A 228 -16.59 15.94 -2.30
CA ASP A 228 -16.32 14.49 -2.29
C ASP A 228 -15.08 14.17 -1.42
N THR A 229 -15.11 13.05 -0.72
CA THR A 229 -13.92 12.50 -0.05
C THR A 229 -13.26 11.49 -0.97
N LEU A 230 -11.98 11.67 -1.24
CA LEU A 230 -11.26 10.93 -2.25
C LEU A 230 -10.32 9.86 -1.65
N GLN A 231 -10.22 8.73 -2.37
CA GLN A 231 -9.09 7.80 -2.36
C GLN A 231 -8.64 7.59 -3.80
N VAL A 232 -7.33 7.59 -4.03
CA VAL A 232 -6.75 7.26 -5.33
C VAL A 232 -5.64 6.23 -5.15
N GLY A 233 -5.74 5.13 -5.89
CA GLY A 233 -4.73 4.07 -5.89
C GLY A 233 -3.48 4.46 -6.66
N VAL A 234 -2.34 3.86 -6.30
CA VAL A 234 -1.03 4.05 -6.94
C VAL A 234 -0.83 3.23 -8.22
N GLY A 235 -1.90 2.77 -8.85
CA GLY A 235 -1.85 2.03 -10.12
C GLY A 235 -1.42 2.89 -11.30
N ALA A 236 -0.93 2.25 -12.36
CA ALA A 236 -0.37 2.92 -13.53
C ALA A 236 -1.31 3.94 -14.21
N THR A 237 -2.63 3.75 -14.11
CA THR A 237 -3.62 4.65 -14.71
C THR A 237 -4.23 5.61 -13.68
N SER A 238 -4.58 5.12 -12.48
CA SER A 238 -5.25 5.94 -11.45
C SER A 238 -4.39 7.09 -10.92
N GLU A 239 -3.07 6.88 -10.77
CA GLU A 239 -2.17 7.92 -10.27
C GLU A 239 -2.10 9.14 -11.22
N TRP A 240 -2.28 8.94 -12.53
CA TRP A 240 -2.34 10.05 -13.48
C TRP A 240 -3.49 11.00 -13.23
N CYS A 241 -4.61 10.53 -12.65
CA CYS A 241 -5.68 11.42 -12.23
C CYS A 241 -5.22 12.48 -11.23
N CYS A 242 -4.21 12.17 -10.40
CA CYS A 242 -3.70 13.11 -9.39
C CYS A 242 -2.86 14.25 -9.99
N VAL A 243 -2.22 14.05 -11.15
CA VAL A 243 -1.28 15.01 -11.74
C VAL A 243 -1.78 15.65 -13.03
N LEU A 244 -2.84 15.11 -13.65
CA LEU A 244 -3.40 15.59 -14.92
C LEU A 244 -4.60 16.56 -14.75
N GLY A 245 -4.72 17.19 -13.59
CA GLY A 245 -5.73 18.22 -13.36
C GLY A 245 -7.16 17.72 -13.12
N THR A 246 -7.36 16.42 -12.87
CA THR A 246 -8.69 15.82 -12.60
C THR A 246 -9.45 16.58 -11.50
N PHE A 247 -8.73 17.11 -10.52
CA PHE A 247 -9.29 17.76 -9.31
C PHE A 247 -9.12 19.28 -9.27
N ASP A 248 -8.43 19.89 -10.24
CA ASP A 248 -8.03 21.32 -10.18
C ASP A 248 -9.20 22.29 -10.07
N ASN A 249 -10.35 21.96 -10.68
CA ASN A 249 -11.56 22.79 -10.68
C ASN A 249 -12.57 22.37 -9.61
N LYS A 250 -12.14 21.65 -8.58
CA LYS A 250 -12.99 21.21 -7.47
C LYS A 250 -12.68 22.01 -6.21
N VAL A 251 -13.64 22.05 -5.30
CA VAL A 251 -13.49 22.73 -4.00
C VAL A 251 -13.92 21.82 -2.85
N ASP A 252 -13.33 22.05 -1.69
CA ASP A 252 -13.68 21.39 -0.42
C ASP A 252 -13.58 19.86 -0.46
N LEU A 253 -12.69 19.31 -1.27
CA LEU A 253 -12.45 17.87 -1.31
C LEU A 253 -11.88 17.35 0.02
N GLY A 254 -12.25 16.14 0.38
CA GLY A 254 -11.66 15.38 1.48
C GLY A 254 -10.61 14.38 0.99
N TRP A 255 -9.73 13.94 1.90
CA TRP A 255 -8.77 12.86 1.66
C TRP A 255 -8.89 11.79 2.73
N HIS A 256 -9.15 10.54 2.33
CA HIS A 256 -9.11 9.35 3.16
C HIS A 256 -8.65 8.18 2.28
N SER A 257 -7.38 7.82 2.39
CA SER A 257 -6.74 6.92 1.43
C SER A 257 -5.80 5.94 2.12
N GLU A 258 -5.43 4.89 1.41
CA GLU A 258 -4.33 4.01 1.79
C GLU A 258 -3.00 4.76 1.68
N THR A 259 -2.69 5.26 0.50
CA THR A 259 -1.49 6.06 0.26
C THR A 259 -1.86 7.45 -0.25
N THR A 260 -0.91 8.38 -0.18
CA THR A 260 -1.02 9.70 -0.79
C THR A 260 -0.08 9.77 -1.99
N PRO A 261 -0.56 9.51 -3.23
CA PRO A 261 0.28 9.56 -4.43
C PRO A 261 0.73 10.98 -4.77
N ARG A 262 1.71 11.08 -5.66
CA ARG A 262 2.18 12.40 -6.16
C ARG A 262 1.01 13.20 -6.75
N GLY A 263 1.06 14.51 -6.60
CA GLY A 263 0.01 15.44 -7.05
C GLY A 263 -1.04 15.76 -5.99
N ILE A 264 -1.25 14.92 -4.99
CA ILE A 264 -2.23 15.17 -3.92
C ILE A 264 -1.75 16.22 -2.92
N ILE A 265 -0.49 16.16 -2.48
CA ILE A 265 0.07 17.14 -1.53
C ILE A 265 -0.01 18.57 -2.07
N PRO A 266 0.34 18.86 -3.34
CA PRO A 266 0.10 20.16 -3.95
C PRO A 266 -1.37 20.62 -3.92
N LEU A 267 -2.34 19.72 -4.09
CA LEU A 267 -3.76 20.05 -4.01
C LEU A 267 -4.20 20.40 -2.58
N ILE A 268 -3.63 19.73 -1.57
CA ILE A 268 -3.85 20.07 -0.16
C ILE A 268 -3.22 21.43 0.16
N ARG A 269 -1.99 21.68 -0.32
CA ARG A 269 -1.32 22.98 -0.16
C ARG A 269 -2.09 24.15 -0.77
N LYS A 270 -2.75 23.92 -1.91
CA LYS A 270 -3.62 24.88 -2.59
C LYS A 270 -5.02 25.03 -1.94
N GLY A 271 -5.37 24.19 -0.98
CA GLY A 271 -6.69 24.21 -0.33
C GLY A 271 -7.82 23.56 -1.13
N VAL A 272 -7.54 22.95 -2.28
CA VAL A 272 -8.50 22.15 -3.07
C VAL A 272 -8.99 20.96 -2.26
N ILE A 273 -8.05 20.29 -1.58
CA ILE A 273 -8.32 19.22 -0.62
C ILE A 273 -8.10 19.79 0.78
N ASN A 274 -9.16 20.12 1.49
CA ASN A 274 -9.11 20.72 2.83
C ASN A 274 -9.90 19.91 3.88
N GLY A 275 -10.71 18.94 3.45
CA GLY A 275 -11.47 18.06 4.33
C GLY A 275 -12.62 18.74 5.08
N SER A 276 -12.99 19.97 4.72
CA SER A 276 -14.02 20.75 5.44
C SER A 276 -15.41 20.11 5.40
N ARG A 277 -15.72 19.35 4.36
CA ARG A 277 -17.00 18.63 4.19
C ARG A 277 -16.95 17.15 4.59
N LYS A 278 -15.83 16.67 5.13
CA LYS A 278 -15.78 15.31 5.67
C LYS A 278 -16.63 15.22 6.93
N ASN A 279 -17.39 14.15 7.06
CA ASN A 279 -18.12 13.86 8.31
C ASN A 279 -17.30 13.01 9.28
N PHE A 280 -16.17 12.50 8.86
CA PHE A 280 -15.24 11.72 9.69
C PHE A 280 -13.82 12.23 9.49
N ASN A 281 -13.10 12.53 10.56
CA ASN A 281 -11.81 13.22 10.53
C ASN A 281 -11.87 14.55 9.74
N THR A 282 -12.82 15.42 10.10
CA THR A 282 -13.04 16.73 9.46
C THR A 282 -11.77 17.57 9.50
N ASN A 283 -11.47 18.27 8.40
CA ASN A 283 -10.26 19.10 8.20
C ASN A 283 -8.94 18.33 8.26
N LYS A 284 -8.95 17.00 8.08
CA LYS A 284 -7.77 16.15 8.07
C LYS A 284 -7.62 15.37 6.78
N ALA A 285 -6.41 15.34 6.26
CA ALA A 285 -5.99 14.38 5.26
C ALA A 285 -5.50 13.12 5.96
N ILE A 286 -6.19 12.01 5.75
CA ILE A 286 -5.95 10.73 6.41
C ILE A 286 -5.36 9.75 5.40
N ALA A 287 -4.25 9.12 5.75
CA ALA A 287 -3.67 8.01 4.98
C ALA A 287 -2.85 7.09 5.89
N THR A 288 -2.47 5.91 5.39
CA THR A 288 -1.49 5.08 6.08
C THR A 288 -0.06 5.35 5.60
N ALA A 289 0.08 5.92 4.40
CA ALA A 289 1.37 6.32 3.87
C ALA A 289 1.28 7.61 3.03
N CYS A 290 2.36 8.39 3.04
CA CYS A 290 2.55 9.59 2.26
C CYS A 290 3.76 9.37 1.34
N GLY A 291 3.52 8.79 0.17
CA GLY A 291 4.56 8.44 -0.79
C GLY A 291 4.46 9.26 -2.08
N GLY A 292 5.55 9.30 -2.84
CA GLY A 292 5.58 9.88 -4.19
C GLY A 292 5.64 11.41 -4.25
N GLY A 293 5.87 12.10 -3.13
CA GLY A 293 6.11 13.56 -3.08
C GLY A 293 7.58 13.94 -3.29
N THR A 294 7.81 15.22 -3.58
CA THR A 294 9.13 15.83 -3.57
C THR A 294 9.63 16.04 -2.12
N ARG A 295 10.89 16.42 -1.95
CA ARG A 295 11.39 16.83 -0.63
C ARG A 295 10.57 17.99 -0.06
N GLU A 296 10.21 18.96 -0.89
CA GLU A 296 9.36 20.09 -0.50
C GLU A 296 7.97 19.63 -0.03
N ASP A 297 7.39 18.59 -0.67
CA ASP A 297 6.13 18.00 -0.23
C ASP A 297 6.27 17.33 1.14
N MET A 298 7.37 16.61 1.38
CA MET A 298 7.64 15.97 2.66
C MET A 298 7.86 17.00 3.78
N ASP A 299 8.56 18.10 3.49
CA ASP A 299 8.74 19.20 4.43
C ASP A 299 7.41 19.87 4.78
N PHE A 300 6.49 20.02 3.80
CA PHE A 300 5.13 20.51 4.03
C PHE A 300 4.27 19.58 4.91
N VAL A 301 4.43 18.28 4.76
CA VAL A 301 3.71 17.26 5.54
C VAL A 301 4.26 17.14 6.96
N THR A 302 5.55 17.40 7.15
CA THR A 302 6.25 17.24 8.43
C THR A 302 5.60 18.14 9.51
N MET A 303 5.12 17.51 10.59
CA MET A 303 4.45 18.17 11.72
C MET A 303 3.31 19.12 11.29
N ASN A 304 2.65 18.83 10.17
CA ASN A 304 1.50 19.58 9.71
C ASN A 304 0.21 18.96 10.30
N PRO A 305 -0.54 19.69 11.16
CA PRO A 305 -1.74 19.14 11.79
C PRO A 305 -2.90 18.83 10.81
N ALA A 306 -2.84 19.28 9.57
CA ALA A 306 -3.80 18.88 8.54
C ALA A 306 -3.59 17.44 8.05
N PHE A 307 -2.40 16.84 8.29
CA PHE A 307 -2.08 15.47 7.95
C PHE A 307 -2.04 14.57 9.17
N GLU A 308 -2.68 13.41 9.07
CA GLU A 308 -2.56 12.34 10.05
C GLU A 308 -2.30 11.02 9.33
N LEU A 309 -1.22 10.34 9.71
CA LEU A 309 -0.95 8.98 9.27
C LEU A 309 -1.40 8.01 10.36
N HIS A 310 -2.24 7.08 9.94
CA HIS A 310 -2.79 6.05 10.81
C HIS A 310 -2.46 4.65 10.29
N SER A 311 -2.68 3.64 11.11
CA SER A 311 -2.47 2.25 10.71
C SER A 311 -3.39 1.85 9.54
N ALA A 312 -3.00 0.79 8.84
CA ALA A 312 -3.83 0.23 7.77
C ALA A 312 -5.18 -0.27 8.33
N GLU A 313 -5.19 -0.80 9.55
CA GLU A 313 -6.39 -1.22 10.27
C GLU A 313 -7.40 -0.07 10.43
N TYR A 314 -6.91 1.14 10.59
CA TYR A 314 -7.76 2.32 10.69
C TYR A 314 -8.20 2.85 9.32
N CYS A 315 -7.25 3.02 8.41
CA CYS A 315 -7.50 3.67 7.11
C CYS A 315 -8.32 2.80 6.16
N LEU A 316 -8.14 1.47 6.21
CA LEU A 316 -8.75 0.51 5.30
C LEU A 316 -9.95 -0.22 5.93
N ASP A 317 -10.30 0.07 7.18
CA ASP A 317 -11.55 -0.43 7.77
C ASP A 317 -12.74 0.10 6.95
N VAL A 318 -13.47 -0.80 6.34
CA VAL A 318 -14.64 -0.47 5.50
C VAL A 318 -15.68 0.37 6.24
N ARG A 319 -15.78 0.22 7.58
CA ARG A 319 -16.66 1.00 8.44
C ARG A 319 -16.18 2.44 8.55
N ASN A 320 -14.86 2.67 8.66
CA ASN A 320 -14.28 4.01 8.71
C ASN A 320 -14.34 4.72 7.35
N ILE A 321 -14.09 3.98 6.27
CA ILE A 321 -14.24 4.48 4.90
C ILE A 321 -15.70 4.93 4.68
N ALA A 322 -16.67 4.10 5.04
CA ALA A 322 -18.10 4.35 4.86
C ALA A 322 -18.66 5.52 5.69
N LYS A 323 -17.97 5.93 6.77
CA LYS A 323 -18.35 7.13 7.56
C LYS A 323 -18.21 8.44 6.79
N ASN A 324 -17.38 8.47 5.75
CA ASN A 324 -17.28 9.63 4.87
C ASN A 324 -18.38 9.55 3.82
N ASP A 325 -19.37 10.46 3.87
CA ASP A 325 -20.35 10.63 2.81
C ASP A 325 -19.65 11.02 1.51
N ASN A 326 -20.22 10.65 0.36
CA ASN A 326 -19.66 10.90 -0.97
C ASN A 326 -18.20 10.40 -1.13
N MET A 327 -17.89 9.25 -0.56
CA MET A 327 -16.57 8.61 -0.71
C MET A 327 -16.37 8.16 -2.16
N VAL A 328 -15.36 8.69 -2.83
CA VAL A 328 -14.99 8.37 -4.22
C VAL A 328 -13.67 7.65 -4.24
N CYS A 329 -13.70 6.39 -4.68
CA CYS A 329 -12.52 5.56 -4.78
C CYS A 329 -12.14 5.37 -6.25
N ILE A 330 -10.90 5.73 -6.62
CA ILE A 330 -10.38 5.64 -7.99
C ILE A 330 -9.22 4.66 -8.01
N ASN A 331 -9.39 3.52 -8.66
CA ASN A 331 -8.40 2.46 -8.68
C ASN A 331 -8.19 1.90 -10.09
N SER A 332 -6.96 1.47 -10.38
CA SER A 332 -6.62 0.84 -11.66
C SER A 332 -7.07 -0.63 -11.70
N ALA A 333 -7.35 -1.12 -12.91
CA ALA A 333 -7.54 -2.54 -13.18
C ALA A 333 -6.62 -3.03 -14.30
N VAL A 334 -6.42 -4.33 -14.34
CA VAL A 334 -5.74 -5.04 -15.44
C VAL A 334 -6.77 -5.42 -16.50
N SER A 335 -7.92 -5.96 -16.09
CA SER A 335 -9.03 -6.32 -16.97
C SER A 335 -10.37 -6.27 -16.24
N VAL A 336 -11.44 -6.16 -17.02
CA VAL A 336 -12.84 -6.21 -16.56
C VAL A 336 -13.62 -7.13 -17.51
N ASP A 337 -14.40 -8.08 -16.98
CA ASP A 337 -15.26 -8.93 -17.79
C ASP A 337 -16.68 -8.34 -17.96
N PHE A 338 -17.47 -8.95 -18.83
CA PHE A 338 -18.85 -8.50 -19.10
C PHE A 338 -19.77 -8.57 -17.87
N ALA A 339 -19.46 -9.40 -16.90
CA ALA A 339 -20.19 -9.45 -15.64
C ALA A 339 -19.88 -8.25 -14.74
N GLY A 340 -18.75 -7.57 -14.98
CA GLY A 340 -18.23 -6.49 -14.15
C GLY A 340 -17.31 -7.00 -13.05
N GLN A 341 -16.75 -8.21 -13.17
CA GLN A 341 -15.64 -8.63 -12.29
C GLN A 341 -14.39 -7.89 -12.67
N ILE A 342 -13.70 -7.33 -11.68
CA ILE A 342 -12.51 -6.50 -11.86
C ILE A 342 -11.29 -7.29 -11.39
N ALA A 343 -10.32 -7.47 -12.27
CA ALA A 343 -9.03 -8.06 -11.96
C ALA A 343 -7.95 -6.96 -11.90
N ALA A 344 -7.22 -6.86 -10.79
CA ALA A 344 -6.13 -5.93 -10.62
C ALA A 344 -4.81 -6.60 -10.18
N GLU A 345 -4.85 -7.88 -9.82
CA GLU A 345 -3.75 -8.61 -9.19
C GLU A 345 -3.04 -9.57 -10.13
N SER A 346 -3.76 -10.13 -11.11
CA SER A 346 -3.19 -11.17 -11.98
C SER A 346 -3.71 -11.13 -13.42
N ILE A 347 -3.01 -11.84 -14.30
CA ILE A 347 -3.45 -12.19 -15.65
C ILE A 347 -3.41 -13.71 -15.74
N GLY A 348 -4.58 -14.36 -15.74
CA GLY A 348 -4.62 -15.79 -15.48
C GLY A 348 -3.97 -16.09 -14.12
N PRO A 349 -3.22 -17.19 -13.99
CA PRO A 349 -2.54 -17.55 -12.73
C PRO A 349 -1.29 -16.70 -12.46
N ARG A 350 -0.86 -15.84 -13.40
CA ARG A 350 0.34 -15.03 -13.22
C ARG A 350 0.06 -13.81 -12.38
N VAL A 351 0.52 -13.79 -11.16
CA VAL A 351 0.43 -12.66 -10.23
C VAL A 351 1.33 -11.51 -10.70
N ILE A 352 0.82 -10.30 -10.70
CA ILE A 352 1.51 -9.06 -11.09
C ILE A 352 1.50 -7.99 -9.99
N SER A 353 0.58 -8.10 -9.03
CA SER A 353 0.42 -7.18 -7.91
C SER A 353 -0.22 -7.89 -6.71
N GLY A 354 -0.19 -7.28 -5.55
CA GLY A 354 -1.02 -7.68 -4.43
C GLY A 354 -2.38 -6.98 -4.45
N ALA A 355 -3.29 -7.44 -3.60
CA ALA A 355 -4.64 -6.89 -3.48
C ALA A 355 -4.64 -5.41 -3.05
N GLY A 356 -3.70 -4.99 -2.21
CA GLY A 356 -3.74 -3.67 -1.59
C GLY A 356 -5.07 -3.39 -0.89
N GLY A 357 -5.45 -2.12 -0.83
CA GLY A 357 -6.72 -1.69 -0.24
C GLY A 357 -7.88 -1.57 -1.23
N GLN A 358 -7.72 -1.93 -2.51
CA GLN A 358 -8.76 -1.70 -3.53
C GLN A 358 -10.11 -2.30 -3.15
N THR A 359 -10.13 -3.55 -2.66
CA THR A 359 -11.36 -4.22 -2.23
C THR A 359 -12.01 -3.51 -1.05
N SER A 360 -11.23 -3.12 -0.03
CA SER A 360 -11.73 -2.38 1.14
C SER A 360 -12.35 -1.04 0.74
N PHE A 361 -11.70 -0.28 -0.14
CA PHE A 361 -12.22 0.99 -0.62
C PHE A 361 -13.44 0.83 -1.53
N ALA A 362 -13.49 -0.21 -2.37
CA ALA A 362 -14.68 -0.53 -3.16
C ALA A 362 -15.89 -0.86 -2.26
N ILE A 363 -15.71 -1.66 -1.21
CA ILE A 363 -16.76 -1.97 -0.24
C ILE A 363 -17.15 -0.72 0.55
N GLY A 364 -16.17 0.01 1.09
CA GLY A 364 -16.42 1.21 1.88
C GLY A 364 -17.15 2.30 1.10
N SER A 365 -16.77 2.55 -0.16
CA SER A 365 -17.49 3.49 -1.03
C SER A 365 -18.89 3.00 -1.42
N PHE A 366 -19.08 1.69 -1.58
CA PHE A 366 -20.40 1.10 -1.82
C PHE A 366 -21.35 1.33 -0.63
N LEU A 367 -20.83 1.27 0.59
CA LEU A 367 -21.58 1.49 1.84
C LEU A 367 -21.75 2.98 2.18
N SER A 368 -20.87 3.85 1.68
CA SER A 368 -20.92 5.30 1.89
C SER A 368 -22.16 5.90 1.23
N LYS A 369 -22.85 6.80 1.94
CA LYS A 369 -23.97 7.56 1.37
C LYS A 369 -23.48 8.46 0.24
N GLY A 370 -23.96 8.22 -0.99
CA GLY A 370 -23.50 8.92 -2.20
C GLY A 370 -22.12 8.51 -2.69
N GLY A 371 -21.55 7.45 -2.11
CA GLY A 371 -20.24 6.94 -2.48
C GLY A 371 -20.22 6.29 -3.87
N ARG A 372 -19.03 6.28 -4.49
CA ARG A 372 -18.78 5.80 -5.84
C ARG A 372 -17.43 5.07 -5.93
N SER A 373 -17.40 3.93 -6.60
CA SER A 373 -16.16 3.24 -6.96
C SER A 373 -15.90 3.38 -8.46
N ILE A 374 -14.77 3.96 -8.84
CA ILE A 374 -14.37 4.24 -10.21
C ILE A 374 -13.15 3.38 -10.54
N THR A 375 -13.34 2.42 -11.43
CA THR A 375 -12.27 1.59 -11.95
C THR A 375 -11.76 2.18 -13.25
N VAL A 376 -10.47 2.48 -13.34
CA VAL A 376 -9.84 3.09 -14.52
C VAL A 376 -8.85 2.12 -15.16
N LEU A 377 -8.89 2.02 -16.47
CA LEU A 377 -7.94 1.24 -17.25
C LEU A 377 -7.88 1.77 -18.69
N THR A 378 -6.71 1.71 -19.34
CA THR A 378 -6.65 1.87 -20.78
C THR A 378 -7.38 0.69 -21.43
N SER A 379 -8.14 0.93 -22.50
CA SER A 379 -8.98 -0.11 -23.13
C SER A 379 -8.21 -1.30 -23.69
N THR A 380 -6.90 -1.11 -23.95
CA THR A 380 -6.01 -2.14 -24.49
C THR A 380 -4.69 -2.23 -23.73
N ALA A 381 -4.04 -3.39 -23.84
CA ALA A 381 -2.66 -3.63 -23.45
C ALA A 381 -1.84 -4.11 -24.64
N GLY A 382 -0.52 -3.90 -24.61
CA GLY A 382 0.39 -4.24 -25.72
C GLY A 382 0.29 -3.24 -26.87
N SER A 383 0.96 -3.55 -27.98
CA SER A 383 1.03 -2.70 -29.17
C SER A 383 1.04 -3.54 -30.44
N GLY A 384 0.64 -2.93 -31.58
CA GLY A 384 0.60 -3.59 -32.89
C GLY A 384 -0.27 -4.84 -32.86
N GLU A 385 0.21 -5.93 -33.47
CA GLU A 385 -0.47 -7.22 -33.54
C GLU A 385 -0.65 -7.92 -32.18
N LYS A 386 0.14 -7.55 -31.17
CA LYS A 386 0.05 -8.07 -29.79
C LYS A 386 -0.90 -7.26 -28.92
N ARG A 387 -1.66 -6.34 -29.48
CA ARG A 387 -2.65 -5.54 -28.73
C ARG A 387 -3.83 -6.39 -28.32
N LEU A 388 -4.16 -6.36 -27.05
CA LEU A 388 -5.24 -7.12 -26.41
C LEU A 388 -6.25 -6.17 -25.77
N SER A 389 -7.54 -6.51 -25.87
CA SER A 389 -8.58 -5.80 -25.11
C SER A 389 -8.48 -6.11 -23.63
N ARG A 390 -8.63 -5.09 -22.78
CA ARG A 390 -8.75 -5.24 -21.32
C ARG A 390 -10.20 -5.37 -20.86
N ILE A 391 -11.16 -5.14 -21.76
CA ILE A 391 -12.55 -5.52 -21.56
C ILE A 391 -12.73 -6.87 -22.25
N THR A 392 -13.14 -7.89 -21.49
CA THR A 392 -13.15 -9.29 -21.94
C THR A 392 -14.52 -9.93 -21.72
N PRO A 393 -14.90 -10.94 -22.51
CA PRO A 393 -16.16 -11.68 -22.28
C PRO A 393 -16.20 -12.34 -20.90
N LEU A 394 -15.11 -13.01 -20.53
CA LEU A 394 -14.83 -13.67 -19.25
C LEU A 394 -13.40 -13.37 -18.87
N LEU A 395 -13.09 -13.34 -17.58
CA LEU A 395 -11.70 -13.31 -17.13
C LEU A 395 -10.99 -14.61 -17.55
N ALA A 396 -9.71 -14.53 -17.87
CA ALA A 396 -8.91 -15.71 -18.17
C ALA A 396 -8.91 -16.68 -16.99
N GLU A 397 -8.83 -17.97 -17.27
CA GLU A 397 -8.78 -19.00 -16.22
C GLU A 397 -7.62 -18.75 -15.23
N GLY A 398 -7.91 -18.89 -13.93
CA GLY A 398 -6.96 -18.61 -12.85
C GLY A 398 -6.77 -17.13 -12.52
N THR A 399 -7.49 -16.20 -13.17
CA THR A 399 -7.40 -14.77 -12.83
C THR A 399 -8.06 -14.50 -11.48
N ILE A 400 -7.34 -13.75 -10.63
CA ILE A 400 -7.83 -13.32 -9.32
C ILE A 400 -8.83 -12.18 -9.50
N VAL A 401 -10.03 -12.33 -8.91
CA VAL A 401 -11.05 -11.28 -8.86
C VAL A 401 -10.80 -10.38 -7.68
N THR A 402 -10.32 -9.16 -7.93
CA THR A 402 -10.05 -8.16 -6.90
C THR A 402 -11.31 -7.46 -6.41
N VAL A 403 -12.22 -7.10 -7.35
CA VAL A 403 -13.53 -6.53 -6.98
C VAL A 403 -14.63 -7.38 -7.60
N PRO A 404 -15.50 -7.99 -6.78
CA PRO A 404 -16.58 -8.82 -7.27
C PRO A 404 -17.66 -7.99 -7.99
N ARG A 405 -18.32 -8.61 -8.97
CA ARG A 405 -19.36 -7.97 -9.82
C ARG A 405 -20.51 -7.34 -9.05
N THR A 406 -20.72 -7.73 -7.80
CA THR A 406 -21.85 -7.26 -6.98
C THR A 406 -21.63 -5.86 -6.44
N ILE A 407 -20.39 -5.40 -6.34
CA ILE A 407 -20.02 -4.08 -5.81
C ILE A 407 -19.28 -3.20 -6.83
N SER A 408 -19.04 -3.68 -8.05
CA SER A 408 -18.49 -2.88 -9.14
C SER A 408 -19.49 -1.79 -9.57
N ASP A 409 -19.00 -0.58 -9.86
CA ASP A 409 -19.84 0.60 -10.05
C ASP A 409 -19.53 1.30 -11.39
N TYR A 410 -18.49 2.14 -11.45
CA TYR A 410 -18.06 2.80 -12.68
C TYR A 410 -16.81 2.13 -13.27
N VAL A 411 -16.78 1.98 -14.57
CA VAL A 411 -15.59 1.60 -15.34
C VAL A 411 -15.32 2.68 -16.36
N VAL A 412 -14.08 3.18 -16.41
CA VAL A 412 -13.67 4.28 -17.31
C VAL A 412 -12.48 3.85 -18.14
N THR A 413 -12.60 4.02 -19.44
CA THR A 413 -11.49 3.92 -20.39
C THR A 413 -11.36 5.25 -21.15
N GLU A 414 -10.39 5.38 -22.03
CA GLU A 414 -10.25 6.53 -22.93
C GLU A 414 -11.43 6.67 -23.92
N TYR A 415 -12.30 5.66 -24.03
CA TYR A 415 -13.48 5.69 -24.91
C TYR A 415 -14.78 6.02 -24.20
N GLY A 416 -14.78 6.23 -22.88
CA GLY A 416 -15.96 6.66 -22.15
C GLY A 416 -16.12 6.07 -20.77
N ILE A 417 -17.33 6.22 -20.22
CA ILE A 417 -17.73 5.81 -18.89
C ILE A 417 -18.85 4.77 -19.00
N ALA A 418 -18.66 3.62 -18.36
CA ALA A 418 -19.71 2.63 -18.14
C ALA A 418 -20.14 2.65 -16.67
N HIS A 419 -21.38 3.01 -16.38
CA HIS A 419 -21.98 2.86 -15.05
C HIS A 419 -22.74 1.53 -15.01
N ILE A 420 -22.17 0.53 -14.34
CA ILE A 420 -22.66 -0.87 -14.39
C ILE A 420 -23.44 -1.30 -13.13
N LYS A 421 -23.38 -0.51 -12.05
CA LYS A 421 -24.17 -0.75 -10.83
C LYS A 421 -25.66 -0.74 -11.13
N GLY A 422 -26.39 -1.72 -10.59
CA GLY A 422 -27.85 -1.82 -10.78
C GLY A 422 -28.31 -2.31 -12.16
N LYS A 423 -27.39 -2.66 -13.07
CA LYS A 423 -27.72 -3.12 -14.44
C LYS A 423 -27.76 -4.62 -14.54
N THR A 424 -28.60 -5.10 -15.49
CA THR A 424 -28.66 -6.51 -15.85
C THR A 424 -27.38 -6.96 -16.56
N GLN A 425 -27.15 -8.26 -16.65
CA GLN A 425 -25.97 -8.83 -17.30
C GLN A 425 -25.80 -8.36 -18.76
N ARG A 426 -26.89 -8.33 -19.53
CA ARG A 426 -26.89 -7.85 -20.92
C ARG A 426 -26.55 -6.36 -21.01
N GLN A 427 -27.12 -5.54 -20.13
CA GLN A 427 -26.84 -4.11 -20.10
C GLN A 427 -25.39 -3.82 -19.73
N ARG A 428 -24.82 -4.55 -18.74
CA ARG A 428 -23.39 -4.43 -18.38
C ARG A 428 -22.50 -4.76 -19.57
N ALA A 429 -22.76 -5.87 -20.28
CA ALA A 429 -21.98 -6.26 -21.44
C ALA A 429 -22.01 -5.17 -22.53
N LEU A 430 -23.17 -4.62 -22.84
CA LEU A 430 -23.32 -3.56 -23.85
C LEU A 430 -22.57 -2.28 -23.46
N ASP A 431 -22.71 -1.85 -22.20
CA ASP A 431 -22.02 -0.64 -21.72
C ASP A 431 -20.50 -0.80 -21.71
N LEU A 432 -20.00 -1.97 -21.29
CA LEU A 432 -18.57 -2.27 -21.30
C LEU A 432 -18.02 -2.37 -22.73
N ILE A 433 -18.78 -2.96 -23.66
CA ILE A 433 -18.40 -3.00 -25.08
C ILE A 433 -18.35 -1.58 -25.67
N ALA A 434 -19.26 -0.69 -25.27
CA ALA A 434 -19.27 0.71 -25.75
C ALA A 434 -18.00 1.47 -25.40
N ILE A 435 -17.35 1.16 -24.28
CA ILE A 435 -16.11 1.77 -23.83
C ILE A 435 -14.85 0.97 -24.18
N ALA A 436 -14.98 -0.19 -24.85
CA ALA A 436 -13.84 -0.94 -25.38
C ALA A 436 -13.22 -0.21 -26.58
N HIS A 437 -11.97 -0.55 -26.91
CA HIS A 437 -11.33 -0.05 -28.13
C HIS A 437 -12.17 -0.43 -29.37
N PRO A 438 -12.39 0.49 -30.34
CA PRO A 438 -13.25 0.27 -31.50
C PRO A 438 -12.97 -1.03 -32.27
N ASP A 439 -11.70 -1.37 -32.48
CA ASP A 439 -11.29 -2.58 -33.22
C ASP A 439 -11.78 -3.89 -32.58
N PHE A 440 -12.04 -3.89 -31.27
CA PHE A 440 -12.48 -5.09 -30.56
C PHE A 440 -14.00 -5.19 -30.38
N ARG A 441 -14.75 -4.07 -30.55
CA ARG A 441 -16.19 -4.02 -30.23
C ARG A 441 -17.01 -5.05 -30.98
N ALA A 442 -16.75 -5.23 -32.29
CA ALA A 442 -17.48 -6.19 -33.10
C ALA A 442 -17.28 -7.67 -32.65
N GLY A 443 -16.02 -8.01 -32.31
CA GLY A 443 -15.70 -9.32 -31.75
C GLY A 443 -16.32 -9.53 -30.37
N LEU A 444 -16.19 -8.54 -29.48
CA LEU A 444 -16.77 -8.57 -28.13
C LEU A 444 -18.29 -8.69 -28.17
N LYS A 445 -18.98 -8.04 -29.14
CA LYS A 445 -20.44 -8.16 -29.34
C LYS A 445 -20.85 -9.59 -29.68
N LYS A 446 -20.13 -10.25 -30.60
CA LYS A 446 -20.39 -11.64 -30.97
C LYS A 446 -20.24 -12.59 -29.77
N GLU A 447 -19.20 -12.36 -28.94
CA GLU A 447 -19.03 -13.17 -27.73
C GLU A 447 -20.11 -12.87 -26.67
N ALA A 448 -20.54 -11.64 -26.53
CA ALA A 448 -21.66 -11.31 -25.65
C ALA A 448 -22.97 -11.95 -26.09
N GLU A 449 -23.24 -11.97 -27.41
CA GLU A 449 -24.41 -12.66 -28.02
C GLU A 449 -24.41 -14.15 -27.67
N LYS A 450 -23.28 -14.84 -27.80
CA LYS A 450 -23.15 -16.25 -27.42
C LYS A 450 -23.42 -16.53 -25.96
N LEU A 451 -23.01 -15.59 -25.07
CA LEU A 451 -23.12 -15.78 -23.63
C LEU A 451 -24.48 -15.41 -23.07
N TYR A 452 -25.17 -14.43 -23.65
CA TYR A 452 -26.29 -13.77 -22.98
C TYR A 452 -27.54 -13.61 -23.83
N TRP A 453 -27.52 -13.91 -25.15
CA TRP A 453 -28.72 -13.88 -26.03
C TRP A 453 -29.04 -15.27 -26.54
N PRO A 454 -30.34 -15.52 -26.79
CA PRO A 454 -30.76 -16.79 -27.37
C PRO A 454 -30.14 -17.02 -28.73
#